data_ab9ce52845baecdd6cedbd85e180c804
#
_entry.id   ab9ce52845baecdd6cedbd85e180c804
#
_cell.length_a   1.000
_cell.length_b   1.000
_cell.length_c   1.000
_cell.angle_alpha   90.00
_cell.angle_beta   90.00
_cell.angle_gamma   90.00
#
_symmetry.space_group_name_H-M   'P 1'
#
loop_
_entity.id
_entity.type
_entity.pdbx_description
1 polymer ?
#
loop_
_entity_poly.entity_id
_entity_poly.type
_entity_poly.pdbx_seq_one_letter_code
_entity_poly.pdbx_strand_id
1 'polypeptide(L)'
;MGRIAEESIQQVIAAADIVELVGSYFPLKRAGTSWKACCPFHAERTPSFSVSPVRNTFHCFGCGKGGTAIRFVMEYENLPFADAVRKLAQRYGIRLIEEQMTAEDAGVAALRVRMLALHREASAWMHQLLLKSGAAGEARGYLKSRGLDAEVAKRWQIGYAPPEAGVWRGWAAAEGFPEALLVEGGIFSPREEGRPEMGGYPRFKHRVMFPIRNDHGDVIGFSGRVLDAAASPAKYINSPATAIFTKSQVFFGLDQSKRAIHREQSAIICEGQIDMIMCYEHGIENIVAPLGTAFTPDHARLLKRHTDQVVLCFDADNAGLKAARSCFGELAKEGIFVRVARLPVGEDPDSLLRSGGAEAFRAHLAGARDFI
;
A
#
# COMPACT_ATOMS: atom_id res chain seq x y z
N MET A 1 6.92 28.02 -3.52
CA MET A 1 6.02 28.13 -2.35
C MET A 1 6.70 27.40 -1.20
N GLY A 2 6.82 28.03 -0.03
CA GLY A 2 7.49 27.43 1.12
C GLY A 2 6.74 26.21 1.66
N ARG A 3 7.46 25.30 2.32
CA ARG A 3 6.89 24.19 3.09
C ARG A 3 6.27 24.78 4.36
N ILE A 4 5.01 24.47 4.64
CA ILE A 4 4.39 24.87 5.90
C ILE A 4 5.03 24.03 7.02
N ALA A 5 5.53 24.69 8.08
CA ALA A 5 6.14 24.02 9.21
C ALA A 5 5.13 23.06 9.89
N GLU A 6 5.62 21.89 10.31
CA GLU A 6 4.80 20.86 10.95
C GLU A 6 4.04 21.41 12.17
N GLU A 7 4.70 22.26 12.95
CA GLU A 7 4.09 22.92 14.10
C GLU A 7 2.84 23.75 13.71
N SER A 8 2.91 24.49 12.60
CA SER A 8 1.77 25.26 12.09
C SER A 8 0.63 24.35 11.63
N ILE A 9 0.96 23.20 11.01
CA ILE A 9 -0.05 22.20 10.62
C ILE A 9 -0.77 21.64 11.84
N GLN A 10 -0.02 21.30 12.90
CA GLN A 10 -0.58 20.80 14.17
C GLN A 10 -1.46 21.86 14.85
N GLN A 11 -1.06 23.13 14.82
CA GLN A 11 -1.87 24.24 15.36
C GLN A 11 -3.19 24.36 14.59
N VAL A 12 -3.18 24.24 13.27
CA VAL A 12 -4.39 24.27 12.44
C VAL A 12 -5.32 23.09 12.77
N ILE A 13 -4.76 21.87 12.92
CA ILE A 13 -5.54 20.68 13.27
C ILE A 13 -6.15 20.83 14.66
N ALA A 14 -5.41 21.36 15.63
CA ALA A 14 -5.89 21.54 17.00
C ALA A 14 -6.95 22.63 17.13
N ALA A 15 -6.86 23.70 16.35
CA ALA A 15 -7.81 24.81 16.39
C ALA A 15 -9.10 24.52 15.59
N ALA A 16 -9.05 23.64 14.62
CA ALA A 16 -10.19 23.33 13.77
C ALA A 16 -11.17 22.39 14.47
N ASP A 17 -12.33 22.91 14.92
CA ASP A 17 -13.45 22.06 15.33
C ASP A 17 -14.11 21.43 14.09
N ILE A 18 -13.99 20.11 13.97
CA ILE A 18 -14.47 19.37 12.79
C ILE A 18 -15.99 19.42 12.66
N VAL A 19 -16.74 19.51 13.77
CA VAL A 19 -18.21 19.58 13.74
C VAL A 19 -18.66 20.96 13.25
N GLU A 20 -18.07 22.03 13.78
CA GLU A 20 -18.32 23.40 13.32
C GLU A 20 -17.92 23.55 11.85
N LEU A 21 -16.73 23.09 11.49
CA LEU A 21 -16.24 23.19 10.12
C LEU A 21 -17.16 22.49 9.14
N VAL A 22 -17.46 21.21 9.34
CA VAL A 22 -18.32 20.44 8.44
C VAL A 22 -19.74 20.98 8.45
N GLY A 23 -20.25 21.37 9.61
CA GLY A 23 -21.58 21.99 9.77
C GLY A 23 -21.73 23.31 9.01
N SER A 24 -20.64 24.00 8.71
CA SER A 24 -20.67 25.22 7.86
C SER A 24 -20.83 24.93 6.36
N TYR A 25 -20.61 23.69 5.92
CA TYR A 25 -20.81 23.27 4.52
C TYR A 25 -22.19 22.61 4.29
N PHE A 26 -22.66 21.79 5.24
CA PHE A 26 -23.97 21.14 5.17
C PHE A 26 -24.46 20.72 6.56
N PRO A 27 -25.79 20.56 6.74
CA PRO A 27 -26.36 20.24 8.03
C PRO A 27 -25.95 18.88 8.57
N LEU A 28 -25.52 18.85 9.84
CA LEU A 28 -25.21 17.65 10.58
C LEU A 28 -26.34 17.35 11.60
N LYS A 29 -26.69 16.06 11.75
CA LYS A 29 -27.65 15.60 12.77
C LYS A 29 -26.89 14.87 13.88
N ARG A 30 -27.19 15.22 15.13
CA ARG A 30 -26.59 14.56 16.29
C ARG A 30 -27.03 13.10 16.37
N ALA A 31 -26.09 12.18 16.61
CA ALA A 31 -26.32 10.75 16.75
C ALA A 31 -25.43 10.20 17.88
N GLY A 32 -25.96 10.25 19.10
CA GLY A 32 -25.19 9.89 20.32
C GLY A 32 -24.01 10.83 20.56
N THR A 33 -22.82 10.28 20.60
CA THR A 33 -21.53 11.01 20.78
C THR A 33 -20.94 11.56 19.49
N SER A 34 -21.56 11.28 18.33
CA SER A 34 -21.12 11.74 17.01
C SER A 34 -22.20 12.49 16.27
N TRP A 35 -21.86 13.04 15.11
CA TRP A 35 -22.77 13.72 14.19
C TRP A 35 -22.81 12.97 12.87
N LYS A 36 -23.97 12.93 12.21
CA LYS A 36 -24.17 12.19 10.95
C LYS A 36 -24.81 13.05 9.87
N ALA A 37 -24.48 12.72 8.62
CA ALA A 37 -25.11 13.27 7.41
C ALA A 37 -25.01 12.26 6.26
N CYS A 38 -25.71 12.53 5.14
CA CYS A 38 -25.37 11.89 3.87
C CYS A 38 -24.00 12.37 3.40
N CYS A 39 -23.20 11.48 2.84
CA CYS A 39 -21.85 11.78 2.44
C CYS A 39 -21.79 12.74 1.26
N PRO A 40 -21.00 13.82 1.31
CA PRO A 40 -20.84 14.72 0.19
C PRO A 40 -19.94 14.19 -0.92
N PHE A 41 -19.24 13.07 -0.68
CA PHE A 41 -18.23 12.52 -1.59
C PHE A 41 -18.71 11.35 -2.45
N HIS A 42 -19.93 10.84 -2.19
CA HIS A 42 -20.59 9.84 -3.02
C HIS A 42 -22.11 9.94 -2.87
N ALA A 43 -22.85 9.48 -3.86
CA ALA A 43 -24.31 9.50 -3.81
C ALA A 43 -24.85 8.39 -2.89
N GLU A 44 -25.65 8.79 -1.87
CA GLU A 44 -26.33 7.87 -0.97
C GLU A 44 -27.66 8.44 -0.48
N ARG A 45 -28.53 7.56 0.02
CA ARG A 45 -29.84 7.96 0.58
C ARG A 45 -29.90 7.80 2.10
N THR A 46 -28.98 7.01 2.67
CA THR A 46 -28.91 6.76 4.11
C THR A 46 -27.61 7.36 4.66
N PRO A 47 -27.68 8.12 5.78
CA PRO A 47 -26.52 8.80 6.34
C PRO A 47 -25.42 7.83 6.76
N SER A 48 -24.30 7.80 6.02
CA SER A 48 -23.11 7.02 6.35
C SER A 48 -21.90 7.88 6.74
N PHE A 49 -21.98 9.18 6.55
CA PHE A 49 -20.94 10.13 6.93
C PHE A 49 -21.04 10.46 8.41
N SER A 50 -20.02 10.19 9.18
CA SER A 50 -19.94 10.40 10.63
C SER A 50 -18.84 11.38 10.99
N VAL A 51 -19.11 12.31 11.90
CA VAL A 51 -18.17 13.28 12.44
C VAL A 51 -18.04 13.06 13.94
N SER A 52 -16.81 12.83 14.42
CA SER A 52 -16.51 12.58 15.83
C SER A 52 -15.85 13.83 16.45
N PRO A 53 -16.53 14.54 17.36
CA PRO A 53 -15.92 15.66 18.07
C PRO A 53 -14.78 15.21 18.99
N VAL A 54 -14.88 14.02 19.59
CA VAL A 54 -13.86 13.48 20.51
C VAL A 54 -12.54 13.18 19.78
N ARG A 55 -12.62 12.62 18.58
CA ARG A 55 -11.43 12.33 17.75
C ARG A 55 -11.02 13.50 16.86
N ASN A 56 -11.85 14.50 16.75
CA ASN A 56 -11.73 15.63 15.82
C ASN A 56 -11.52 15.16 14.36
N THR A 57 -12.30 14.14 13.94
CA THR A 57 -12.20 13.51 12.62
C THR A 57 -13.58 13.24 12.03
N PHE A 58 -13.62 13.06 10.71
CA PHE A 58 -14.77 12.51 10.01
C PHE A 58 -14.44 11.15 9.41
N HIS A 59 -15.46 10.34 9.18
CA HIS A 59 -15.36 9.07 8.44
C HIS A 59 -16.69 8.75 7.75
N CYS A 60 -16.61 8.36 6.49
CA CYS A 60 -17.77 7.86 5.75
C CYS A 60 -17.72 6.33 5.65
N PHE A 61 -18.70 5.65 6.23
CA PHE A 61 -18.79 4.19 6.20
C PHE A 61 -19.25 3.63 4.84
N GLY A 62 -19.74 4.50 3.92
CA GLY A 62 -20.12 4.11 2.58
C GLY A 62 -18.95 4.10 1.60
N CYS A 63 -18.18 5.18 1.52
CA CYS A 63 -17.06 5.29 0.56
C CYS A 63 -15.67 5.19 1.19
N GLY A 64 -15.56 5.05 2.52
CA GLY A 64 -14.29 4.91 3.24
C GLY A 64 -13.47 6.20 3.37
N LYS A 65 -13.93 7.35 2.85
CA LYS A 65 -13.23 8.62 3.03
C LYS A 65 -13.30 9.07 4.47
N GLY A 66 -12.16 9.51 5.01
CA GLY A 66 -12.06 9.97 6.38
C GLY A 66 -10.78 10.76 6.64
N GLY A 67 -10.73 11.44 7.79
CA GLY A 67 -9.56 12.23 8.19
C GLY A 67 -9.88 13.43 9.06
N THR A 68 -8.92 14.33 9.18
CA THR A 68 -9.03 15.59 9.92
C THR A 68 -9.73 16.68 9.13
N ALA A 69 -9.90 17.86 9.73
CA ALA A 69 -10.40 19.07 9.08
C ALA A 69 -9.68 19.42 7.77
N ILE A 70 -8.36 19.26 7.74
CA ILE A 70 -7.55 19.51 6.54
C ILE A 70 -7.98 18.56 5.41
N ARG A 71 -8.08 17.27 5.71
CA ARG A 71 -8.49 16.27 4.72
C ARG A 71 -9.90 16.52 4.20
N PHE A 72 -10.83 16.94 5.08
CA PHE A 72 -12.17 17.30 4.67
C PHE A 72 -12.18 18.45 3.65
N VAL A 73 -11.45 19.53 3.92
CA VAL A 73 -11.37 20.70 3.02
C VAL A 73 -10.70 20.33 1.69
N MET A 74 -9.63 19.52 1.73
CA MET A 74 -8.99 19.01 0.51
C MET A 74 -9.97 18.28 -0.40
N GLU A 75 -10.73 17.33 0.17
CA GLU A 75 -11.67 16.49 -0.58
C GLU A 75 -12.92 17.25 -1.03
N TYR A 76 -13.46 18.14 -0.17
CA TYR A 76 -14.70 18.84 -0.46
C TYR A 76 -14.51 19.96 -1.47
N GLU A 77 -13.42 20.70 -1.37
CA GLU A 77 -13.14 21.85 -2.23
C GLU A 77 -12.14 21.51 -3.36
N ASN A 78 -11.69 20.26 -3.43
CA ASN A 78 -10.68 19.82 -4.39
C ASN A 78 -9.39 20.67 -4.34
N LEU A 79 -8.91 20.97 -3.12
CA LEU A 79 -7.72 21.78 -2.90
C LEU A 79 -6.49 20.92 -2.62
N PRO A 80 -5.30 21.35 -3.07
CA PRO A 80 -4.03 20.80 -2.62
C PRO A 80 -3.86 20.98 -1.09
N PHE A 81 -3.07 20.10 -0.47
CA PHE A 81 -2.83 20.10 0.99
C PHE A 81 -2.42 21.47 1.53
N ALA A 82 -1.43 22.10 0.91
CA ALA A 82 -0.93 23.40 1.37
C ALA A 82 -2.00 24.50 1.32
N ASP A 83 -2.88 24.48 0.31
CA ASP A 83 -3.93 25.47 0.15
C ASP A 83 -5.08 25.23 1.15
N ALA A 84 -5.41 23.95 1.43
CA ALA A 84 -6.35 23.60 2.48
C ALA A 84 -5.86 24.04 3.86
N VAL A 85 -4.56 23.84 4.16
CA VAL A 85 -3.95 24.34 5.42
C VAL A 85 -4.00 25.85 5.51
N ARG A 86 -3.63 26.58 4.44
CA ARG A 86 -3.70 28.06 4.40
C ARG A 86 -5.12 28.58 4.63
N LYS A 87 -6.09 27.94 3.99
CA LYS A 87 -7.50 28.31 4.13
C LYS A 87 -7.99 28.14 5.57
N LEU A 88 -7.68 27.00 6.18
CA LEU A 88 -8.03 26.75 7.59
C LEU A 88 -7.29 27.69 8.54
N ALA A 89 -5.99 27.93 8.30
CA ALA A 89 -5.20 28.87 9.08
C ALA A 89 -5.82 30.30 9.04
N GLN A 90 -6.24 30.73 7.86
CA GLN A 90 -6.93 32.00 7.70
C GLN A 90 -8.26 32.02 8.46
N ARG A 91 -9.07 30.96 8.36
CA ARG A 91 -10.35 30.82 9.05
C ARG A 91 -10.22 30.90 10.58
N TYR A 92 -9.20 30.24 11.12
CA TYR A 92 -8.97 30.16 12.58
C TYR A 92 -7.96 31.16 13.12
N GLY A 93 -7.50 32.12 12.29
CA GLY A 93 -6.60 33.19 12.72
C GLY A 93 -5.19 32.71 13.09
N ILE A 94 -4.73 31.60 12.49
CA ILE A 94 -3.42 31.01 12.78
C ILE A 94 -2.39 31.59 11.81
N ARG A 95 -1.29 32.09 12.35
CA ARG A 95 -0.14 32.54 11.56
C ARG A 95 0.70 31.32 11.17
N LEU A 96 0.75 31.03 9.85
CA LEU A 96 1.59 29.96 9.35
C LEU A 96 3.06 30.38 9.31
N ILE A 97 3.92 29.49 9.79
CA ILE A 97 5.36 29.57 9.58
C ILE A 97 5.65 28.80 8.29
N GLU A 98 6.08 29.52 7.25
CA GLU A 98 6.52 28.90 5.99
C GLU A 98 8.05 28.83 5.99
N GLU A 99 8.58 27.60 6.00
CA GLU A 99 10.00 27.33 5.81
C GLU A 99 10.32 27.48 4.33
N GLN A 100 11.36 28.23 4.00
CA GLN A 100 11.85 28.26 2.62
C GLN A 100 12.40 26.86 2.31
N MET A 101 11.83 26.20 1.28
CA MET A 101 12.43 24.95 0.78
C MET A 101 13.86 25.23 0.35
N THR A 102 14.80 24.49 0.90
CA THR A 102 16.18 24.53 0.40
C THR A 102 16.23 24.02 -1.04
N ALA A 103 17.25 24.37 -1.79
CA ALA A 103 17.45 23.83 -3.14
C ALA A 103 17.57 22.28 -3.10
N GLU A 104 18.11 21.74 -2.00
CA GLU A 104 18.20 20.31 -1.74
C GLU A 104 16.82 19.65 -1.55
N ASP A 105 15.96 20.25 -0.71
CA ASP A 105 14.57 19.74 -0.49
C ASP A 105 13.76 19.78 -1.79
N ALA A 106 13.92 20.83 -2.59
CA ALA A 106 13.27 20.94 -3.90
C ALA A 106 13.79 19.85 -4.86
N GLY A 107 15.09 19.56 -4.83
CA GLY A 107 15.71 18.48 -5.60
C GLY A 107 15.17 17.10 -5.22
N VAL A 108 15.08 16.81 -3.92
CA VAL A 108 14.51 15.54 -3.42
C VAL A 108 13.03 15.40 -3.80
N ALA A 109 12.23 16.46 -3.68
CA ALA A 109 10.83 16.45 -4.08
C ALA A 109 10.66 16.20 -5.59
N ALA A 110 11.46 16.87 -6.43
CA ALA A 110 11.47 16.67 -7.87
C ALA A 110 11.88 15.23 -8.25
N LEU A 111 12.89 14.67 -7.56
CA LEU A 111 13.33 13.30 -7.77
C LEU A 111 12.21 12.29 -7.44
N ARG A 112 11.49 12.48 -6.31
CA ARG A 112 10.34 11.64 -5.95
C ARG A 112 9.27 11.63 -7.03
N VAL A 113 8.90 12.79 -7.57
CA VAL A 113 7.90 12.90 -8.65
C VAL A 113 8.37 12.13 -9.89
N ARG A 114 9.65 12.27 -10.28
CA ARG A 114 10.21 11.54 -11.41
C ARG A 114 10.27 10.03 -11.19
N MET A 115 10.60 9.59 -9.97
CA MET A 115 10.58 8.16 -9.61
C MET A 115 9.18 7.56 -9.67
N LEU A 116 8.15 8.26 -9.18
CA LEU A 116 6.76 7.81 -9.28
C LEU A 116 6.31 7.68 -10.73
N ALA A 117 6.68 8.65 -11.58
CA ALA A 117 6.41 8.56 -13.02
C ALA A 117 7.11 7.36 -13.65
N LEU A 118 8.42 7.17 -13.38
CA LEU A 118 9.19 6.01 -13.85
C LEU A 118 8.53 4.69 -13.44
N HIS A 119 8.17 4.53 -12.17
CA HIS A 119 7.59 3.28 -11.68
C HIS A 119 6.21 2.99 -12.27
N ARG A 120 5.38 4.01 -12.44
CA ARG A 120 4.08 3.89 -13.12
C ARG A 120 4.24 3.38 -14.55
N GLU A 121 5.10 4.04 -15.35
CA GLU A 121 5.32 3.66 -16.75
C GLU A 121 6.04 2.30 -16.86
N ALA A 122 7.01 2.00 -16.00
CA ALA A 122 7.67 0.70 -15.95
C ALA A 122 6.67 -0.43 -15.63
N SER A 123 5.75 -0.20 -14.68
CA SER A 123 4.69 -1.16 -14.35
C SER A 123 3.79 -1.44 -15.54
N ALA A 124 3.32 -0.38 -16.22
CA ALA A 124 2.47 -0.49 -17.40
C ALA A 124 3.19 -1.22 -18.55
N TRP A 125 4.45 -0.87 -18.80
CA TRP A 125 5.25 -1.50 -19.83
C TRP A 125 5.52 -2.99 -19.54
N MET A 126 5.92 -3.37 -18.33
CA MET A 126 6.12 -4.76 -17.94
C MET A 126 4.82 -5.57 -18.04
N HIS A 127 3.68 -4.97 -17.73
CA HIS A 127 2.37 -5.60 -17.93
C HIS A 127 2.08 -5.85 -19.41
N GLN A 128 2.35 -4.88 -20.29
CA GLN A 128 2.22 -5.08 -21.73
C GLN A 128 3.16 -6.18 -22.26
N LEU A 129 4.38 -6.27 -21.73
CA LEU A 129 5.30 -7.37 -22.07
C LEU A 129 4.72 -8.73 -21.64
N LEU A 130 4.16 -8.82 -20.43
CA LEU A 130 3.50 -10.05 -19.97
C LEU A 130 2.40 -10.48 -20.95
N LEU A 131 1.57 -9.55 -21.40
CA LEU A 131 0.43 -9.86 -22.27
C LEU A 131 0.85 -10.22 -23.71
N LYS A 132 1.82 -9.49 -24.27
CA LYS A 132 2.08 -9.50 -25.73
C LYS A 132 3.41 -10.15 -26.13
N SER A 133 4.42 -10.18 -25.25
CA SER A 133 5.73 -10.69 -25.63
C SER A 133 5.77 -12.22 -25.71
N GLY A 134 6.36 -12.77 -26.74
CA GLY A 134 6.68 -14.20 -26.86
C GLY A 134 7.59 -14.67 -25.71
N ALA A 135 8.57 -13.85 -25.30
CA ALA A 135 9.49 -14.14 -24.21
C ALA A 135 8.82 -14.30 -22.83
N ALA A 136 7.58 -13.81 -22.68
CA ALA A 136 6.81 -13.94 -21.44
C ALA A 136 5.96 -15.23 -21.38
N GLY A 137 6.12 -16.17 -22.30
CA GLY A 137 5.35 -17.42 -22.34
C GLY A 137 5.42 -18.22 -21.06
N GLU A 138 6.62 -18.38 -20.49
CA GLU A 138 6.85 -19.07 -19.22
C GLU A 138 6.18 -18.34 -18.05
N ALA A 139 6.25 -16.99 -18.02
CA ALA A 139 5.59 -16.18 -17.01
C ALA A 139 4.07 -16.38 -17.02
N ARG A 140 3.45 -16.39 -18.22
CA ARG A 140 2.02 -16.67 -18.36
C ARG A 140 1.65 -18.10 -17.93
N GLY A 141 2.49 -19.08 -18.28
CA GLY A 141 2.33 -20.47 -17.84
C GLY A 141 2.38 -20.60 -16.31
N TYR A 142 3.34 -19.93 -15.69
CA TYR A 142 3.45 -19.89 -14.24
C TYR A 142 2.21 -19.27 -13.58
N LEU A 143 1.76 -18.09 -14.04
CA LEU A 143 0.56 -17.44 -13.48
C LEU A 143 -0.67 -18.34 -13.62
N LYS A 144 -0.86 -18.96 -14.78
CA LYS A 144 -1.96 -19.92 -15.01
C LYS A 144 -1.89 -21.10 -14.05
N SER A 145 -0.70 -21.66 -13.77
CA SER A 145 -0.53 -22.77 -12.81
C SER A 145 -0.87 -22.36 -11.37
N ARG A 146 -0.84 -21.06 -11.07
CA ARG A 146 -1.22 -20.48 -9.77
C ARG A 146 -2.67 -19.99 -9.72
N GLY A 147 -3.47 -20.20 -10.77
CA GLY A 147 -4.84 -19.70 -10.83
C GLY A 147 -4.97 -18.19 -11.05
N LEU A 148 -3.86 -17.50 -11.37
CA LEU A 148 -3.85 -16.08 -11.68
C LEU A 148 -4.09 -15.89 -13.18
N ASP A 149 -5.34 -15.68 -13.56
CA ASP A 149 -5.73 -15.49 -14.94
C ASP A 149 -5.42 -14.07 -15.49
N ALA A 150 -5.83 -13.79 -16.71
CA ALA A 150 -5.55 -12.51 -17.36
C ALA A 150 -6.26 -11.33 -16.67
N GLU A 151 -7.46 -11.53 -16.13
CA GLU A 151 -8.21 -10.48 -15.43
C GLU A 151 -7.55 -10.14 -14.08
N VAL A 152 -7.10 -11.16 -13.35
CA VAL A 152 -6.32 -10.98 -12.13
C VAL A 152 -4.99 -10.28 -12.45
N ALA A 153 -4.27 -10.75 -13.48
CA ALA A 153 -3.02 -10.11 -13.90
C ALA A 153 -3.23 -8.63 -14.28
N LYS A 154 -4.34 -8.29 -14.90
CA LYS A 154 -4.72 -6.91 -15.25
C LYS A 154 -5.03 -6.07 -14.01
N ARG A 155 -5.85 -6.59 -13.08
CA ARG A 155 -6.25 -5.89 -11.85
C ARG A 155 -5.04 -5.54 -10.98
N TRP A 156 -4.14 -6.49 -10.80
CA TRP A 156 -2.91 -6.33 -10.01
C TRP A 156 -1.75 -5.75 -10.82
N GLN A 157 -1.96 -5.53 -12.13
CA GLN A 157 -0.95 -5.03 -13.06
C GLN A 157 0.34 -5.87 -13.04
N ILE A 158 0.16 -7.20 -12.90
CA ILE A 158 1.27 -8.15 -12.92
C ILE A 158 2.00 -8.03 -14.25
N GLY A 159 3.32 -8.05 -14.22
CA GLY A 159 4.17 -7.82 -15.39
C GLY A 159 5.24 -8.91 -15.60
N TYR A 160 6.03 -8.72 -16.64
CA TYR A 160 7.20 -9.52 -16.95
C TYR A 160 8.43 -8.64 -17.13
N ALA A 161 9.51 -8.97 -16.46
CA ALA A 161 10.81 -8.29 -16.59
C ALA A 161 11.71 -9.06 -17.54
N PRO A 162 12.09 -8.51 -18.72
CA PRO A 162 12.99 -9.14 -19.64
C PRO A 162 14.43 -9.17 -19.06
N PRO A 163 15.25 -10.20 -19.40
CA PRO A 163 16.61 -10.30 -18.87
C PRO A 163 17.59 -9.34 -19.55
N GLU A 164 17.30 -8.86 -20.77
CA GLU A 164 18.23 -8.09 -21.60
C GLU A 164 18.23 -6.62 -21.22
N ALA A 165 19.40 -6.11 -20.80
CA ALA A 165 19.58 -4.70 -20.45
C ALA A 165 19.25 -3.73 -21.62
N GLY A 166 19.51 -4.16 -22.86
CA GLY A 166 19.20 -3.36 -24.05
C GLY A 166 17.71 -3.07 -24.22
N VAL A 167 16.84 -4.04 -23.88
CA VAL A 167 15.38 -3.88 -23.94
C VAL A 167 14.89 -2.83 -22.94
N TRP A 168 15.42 -2.88 -21.71
CA TRP A 168 15.13 -1.88 -20.68
C TRP A 168 15.59 -0.48 -21.08
N ARG A 169 16.85 -0.37 -21.60
CA ARG A 169 17.41 0.92 -22.03
C ARG A 169 16.65 1.50 -23.22
N GLY A 170 16.26 0.66 -24.17
CA GLY A 170 15.46 1.10 -25.32
C GLY A 170 14.11 1.66 -24.90
N TRP A 171 13.41 0.98 -23.99
CA TRP A 171 12.17 1.49 -23.41
C TRP A 171 12.38 2.78 -22.64
N ALA A 172 13.35 2.83 -21.74
CA ALA A 172 13.59 4.00 -20.89
C ALA A 172 13.95 5.24 -21.73
N ALA A 173 14.77 5.07 -22.78
CA ALA A 173 15.13 6.15 -23.70
C ALA A 173 13.90 6.66 -24.48
N ALA A 174 13.01 5.78 -24.92
CA ALA A 174 11.76 6.16 -25.62
C ALA A 174 10.81 6.96 -24.72
N GLU A 175 10.76 6.64 -23.42
CA GLU A 175 9.95 7.36 -22.42
C GLU A 175 10.67 8.59 -21.81
N GLY A 176 11.92 8.87 -22.22
CA GLY A 176 12.69 9.99 -21.72
C GLY A 176 13.27 9.81 -20.30
N PHE A 177 13.41 8.58 -19.82
CA PHE A 177 14.01 8.27 -18.53
C PHE A 177 15.52 7.99 -18.68
N PRO A 178 16.41 8.80 -18.06
CA PRO A 178 17.83 8.54 -18.07
C PRO A 178 18.18 7.30 -17.24
N GLU A 179 19.24 6.58 -17.59
CA GLU A 179 19.68 5.35 -16.91
C GLU A 179 19.97 5.59 -15.41
N ALA A 180 20.48 6.76 -15.03
CA ALA A 180 20.66 7.15 -13.64
C ALA A 180 19.35 7.06 -12.83
N LEU A 181 18.23 7.45 -13.42
CA LEU A 181 16.93 7.37 -12.74
C LEU A 181 16.45 5.93 -12.56
N LEU A 182 16.82 5.00 -13.48
CA LEU A 182 16.53 3.57 -13.30
C LEU A 182 17.31 3.00 -12.12
N VAL A 183 18.53 3.48 -11.90
CA VAL A 183 19.36 3.10 -10.74
C VAL A 183 18.78 3.68 -9.45
N GLU A 184 18.52 4.97 -9.42
CA GLU A 184 17.93 5.68 -8.26
C GLU A 184 16.56 5.10 -7.87
N GLY A 185 15.74 4.73 -8.87
CA GLY A 185 14.44 4.07 -8.69
C GLY A 185 14.53 2.58 -8.34
N GLY A 186 15.75 2.00 -8.28
CA GLY A 186 15.96 0.60 -7.90
C GLY A 186 15.48 -0.43 -8.93
N ILE A 187 15.22 -0.03 -10.16
CA ILE A 187 14.97 -0.92 -11.30
C ILE A 187 16.27 -1.53 -11.81
N PHE A 188 17.34 -0.74 -11.79
CA PHE A 188 18.69 -1.20 -12.05
C PHE A 188 19.50 -1.26 -10.75
N SER A 189 20.39 -2.25 -10.64
CA SER A 189 21.46 -2.27 -9.64
C SER A 189 22.62 -1.43 -10.15
N PRO A 190 23.23 -0.55 -9.33
CA PRO A 190 24.31 0.31 -9.77
C PRO A 190 25.55 -0.49 -10.18
N ARG A 191 26.33 0.02 -11.11
CA ARG A 191 27.69 -0.50 -11.40
C ARG A 191 28.66 -0.18 -10.27
N GLU A 192 28.53 1.01 -9.72
CA GLU A 192 29.31 1.54 -8.60
C GLU A 192 28.36 2.11 -7.57
N GLU A 193 28.49 1.68 -6.33
CA GLU A 193 27.60 2.09 -5.24
C GLU A 193 27.73 3.61 -5.00
N GLY A 194 26.58 4.28 -4.83
CA GLY A 194 26.52 5.73 -4.65
C GLY A 194 26.75 6.57 -5.92
N ARG A 195 26.92 5.95 -7.09
CA ARG A 195 27.18 6.63 -8.36
C ARG A 195 26.17 6.23 -9.46
N PRO A 196 24.90 6.66 -9.35
CA PRO A 196 23.85 6.30 -10.31
C PRO A 196 24.14 6.79 -11.74
N GLU A 197 24.94 7.84 -11.90
CA GLU A 197 25.36 8.40 -13.19
C GLU A 197 26.24 7.43 -14.00
N MET A 198 26.90 6.47 -13.33
CA MET A 198 27.68 5.42 -13.99
C MET A 198 26.80 4.31 -14.61
N GLY A 199 25.47 4.43 -14.45
CA GLY A 199 24.51 3.44 -14.92
C GLY A 199 24.51 2.14 -14.12
N GLY A 200 23.85 1.12 -14.67
CA GLY A 200 23.68 -0.14 -13.94
C GLY A 200 23.27 -1.32 -14.81
N TYR A 201 22.80 -2.36 -14.15
CA TYR A 201 22.29 -3.58 -14.74
C TYR A 201 20.86 -3.84 -14.25
N PRO A 202 19.97 -4.41 -15.10
CA PRO A 202 18.64 -4.78 -14.66
C PRO A 202 18.68 -5.62 -13.38
N ARG A 203 18.01 -5.15 -12.35
CA ARG A 203 17.87 -5.87 -11.08
C ARG A 203 16.97 -7.09 -11.25
N PHE A 204 15.92 -6.91 -12.02
CA PHE A 204 14.93 -7.93 -12.30
C PHE A 204 15.21 -8.53 -13.69
N LYS A 205 15.55 -9.83 -13.73
CA LYS A 205 15.87 -10.54 -14.96
C LYS A 205 15.04 -11.80 -15.05
N HIS A 206 14.27 -11.94 -16.12
CA HIS A 206 13.40 -13.10 -16.37
C HIS A 206 12.52 -13.44 -15.16
N ARG A 207 11.69 -12.45 -14.74
CA ARG A 207 10.86 -12.56 -13.54
C ARG A 207 9.42 -12.15 -13.82
N VAL A 208 8.49 -12.80 -13.10
CA VAL A 208 7.13 -12.27 -12.93
C VAL A 208 7.20 -11.10 -11.95
N MET A 209 6.63 -9.97 -12.34
CA MET A 209 6.72 -8.72 -11.59
C MET A 209 5.40 -8.35 -10.94
N PHE A 210 5.45 -8.04 -9.67
CA PHE A 210 4.34 -7.56 -8.87
C PHE A 210 4.63 -6.12 -8.46
N PRO A 211 3.86 -5.13 -8.91
CA PRO A 211 4.00 -3.75 -8.46
C PRO A 211 3.69 -3.64 -6.97
N ILE A 212 4.56 -2.97 -6.23
CA ILE A 212 4.33 -2.61 -4.84
C ILE A 212 3.78 -1.19 -4.82
N ARG A 213 2.63 -0.99 -4.17
CA ARG A 213 1.94 0.28 -4.11
C ARG A 213 1.94 0.84 -2.70
N ASN A 214 1.95 2.18 -2.62
CA ASN A 214 1.65 2.85 -1.36
C ASN A 214 0.12 2.80 -1.08
N ASP A 215 -0.31 3.33 0.05
CA ASP A 215 -1.72 3.40 0.45
C ASP A 215 -2.59 4.32 -0.45
N HIS A 216 -1.97 5.14 -1.29
CA HIS A 216 -2.64 5.96 -2.31
C HIS A 216 -2.79 5.25 -3.66
N GLY A 217 -2.11 4.11 -3.85
CA GLY A 217 -2.14 3.33 -5.09
C GLY A 217 -1.00 3.64 -6.07
N ASP A 218 -0.08 4.55 -5.71
CA ASP A 218 1.10 4.82 -6.54
C ASP A 218 2.08 3.65 -6.50
N VAL A 219 2.63 3.27 -7.64
CA VAL A 219 3.68 2.25 -7.71
C VAL A 219 4.98 2.83 -7.19
N ILE A 220 5.49 2.28 -6.08
CA ILE A 220 6.69 2.75 -5.38
C ILE A 220 7.85 1.77 -5.43
N GLY A 221 7.63 0.57 -5.92
CA GLY A 221 8.63 -0.49 -6.04
C GLY A 221 8.05 -1.72 -6.71
N PHE A 222 8.87 -2.76 -6.77
CA PHE A 222 8.50 -4.02 -7.39
C PHE A 222 8.99 -5.20 -6.57
N SER A 223 8.23 -6.31 -6.63
CA SER A 223 8.65 -7.63 -6.21
C SER A 223 8.72 -8.55 -7.43
N GLY A 224 9.87 -9.17 -7.65
CA GLY A 224 10.11 -10.02 -8.81
C GLY A 224 10.30 -11.48 -8.42
N ARG A 225 9.38 -12.38 -8.86
CA ARG A 225 9.52 -13.82 -8.68
C ARG A 225 10.29 -14.45 -9.82
N VAL A 226 11.32 -15.22 -9.49
CA VAL A 226 12.12 -15.95 -10.49
C VAL A 226 11.27 -17.03 -11.16
N LEU A 227 11.42 -17.17 -12.46
CA LEU A 227 10.79 -18.24 -13.25
C LEU A 227 11.64 -19.51 -13.18
N ASP A 228 12.91 -19.42 -13.46
CA ASP A 228 13.85 -20.53 -13.35
C ASP A 228 14.51 -20.53 -11.95
N ALA A 229 14.18 -21.55 -11.14
CA ALA A 229 14.74 -21.72 -9.80
C ALA A 229 16.28 -21.97 -9.82
N ALA A 230 16.82 -22.49 -10.91
CA ALA A 230 18.27 -22.72 -11.08
C ALA A 230 19.02 -21.41 -11.35
N ALA A 231 18.37 -20.40 -11.91
CA ALA A 231 18.98 -19.12 -12.27
C ALA A 231 19.19 -18.19 -11.05
N SER A 232 18.52 -18.42 -9.92
CA SER A 232 18.67 -17.58 -8.74
C SER A 232 18.26 -18.30 -7.46
N PRO A 233 19.08 -18.25 -6.39
CA PRO A 233 18.73 -18.83 -5.09
C PRO A 233 17.56 -18.09 -4.42
N ALA A 234 17.33 -16.84 -4.79
CA ALA A 234 16.25 -16.03 -4.25
C ALA A 234 14.98 -16.16 -5.09
N LYS A 235 13.99 -16.90 -4.55
CA LYS A 235 12.65 -17.05 -5.15
C LYS A 235 12.01 -15.70 -5.47
N TYR A 236 12.10 -14.76 -4.52
CA TYR A 236 11.67 -13.37 -4.68
C TYR A 236 12.80 -12.40 -4.42
N ILE A 237 12.87 -11.34 -5.21
CA ILE A 237 13.67 -10.15 -4.93
C ILE A 237 12.78 -8.93 -4.99
N ASN A 238 13.03 -7.98 -4.10
CA ASN A 238 12.28 -6.71 -4.05
C ASN A 238 13.18 -5.55 -4.47
N SER A 239 12.57 -4.43 -4.84
CA SER A 239 13.27 -3.15 -4.97
C SER A 239 14.10 -2.86 -3.72
N PRO A 240 15.26 -2.23 -3.83
CA PRO A 240 16.01 -1.71 -2.69
C PRO A 240 15.24 -0.53 -2.07
N ALA A 241 15.68 -0.05 -0.91
CA ALA A 241 15.20 1.20 -0.37
C ALA A 241 15.54 2.36 -1.32
N THR A 242 14.58 3.26 -1.53
CA THR A 242 14.72 4.45 -2.39
C THR A 242 14.06 5.65 -1.72
N ALA A 243 14.11 6.83 -2.34
CA ALA A 243 13.43 8.01 -1.82
C ALA A 243 11.89 7.85 -1.72
N ILE A 244 11.29 6.84 -2.39
CA ILE A 244 9.84 6.59 -2.39
C ILE A 244 9.46 5.22 -1.80
N PHE A 245 10.43 4.37 -1.46
CA PHE A 245 10.15 3.00 -1.02
C PHE A 245 11.04 2.56 0.15
N THR A 246 10.40 2.11 1.23
CA THR A 246 11.03 1.46 2.37
C THR A 246 10.20 0.23 2.74
N LYS A 247 10.78 -0.98 2.61
CA LYS A 247 10.07 -2.25 2.85
C LYS A 247 9.37 -2.34 4.19
N SER A 248 10.00 -1.81 5.24
CA SER A 248 9.49 -1.86 6.61
C SER A 248 8.27 -0.97 6.86
N GLN A 249 7.83 -0.20 5.86
CA GLN A 249 6.75 0.78 5.97
C GLN A 249 5.60 0.51 4.99
N VAL A 250 5.59 -0.66 4.34
CA VAL A 250 4.64 -0.96 3.28
C VAL A 250 4.13 -2.39 3.41
N PHE A 251 2.83 -2.58 3.24
CA PHE A 251 2.22 -3.88 2.98
C PHE A 251 1.83 -4.02 1.52
N PHE A 252 2.08 -5.18 0.96
CA PHE A 252 1.54 -5.55 -0.34
C PHE A 252 0.02 -5.67 -0.23
N GLY A 253 -0.68 -5.00 -1.14
CA GLY A 253 -2.13 -5.05 -1.25
C GLY A 253 -2.92 -4.10 -0.33
N LEU A 254 -2.26 -3.30 0.53
CA LEU A 254 -2.97 -2.39 1.45
C LEU A 254 -3.82 -1.35 0.70
N ASP A 255 -3.37 -0.86 -0.44
CA ASP A 255 -4.12 0.06 -1.29
C ASP A 255 -5.48 -0.51 -1.70
N GLN A 256 -5.56 -1.80 -1.99
CA GLN A 256 -6.78 -2.53 -2.33
C GLN A 256 -7.61 -2.88 -1.09
N SER A 257 -6.94 -3.37 -0.04
CA SER A 257 -7.58 -3.99 1.13
C SER A 257 -8.09 -3.00 2.18
N LYS A 258 -7.57 -1.78 2.22
CA LYS A 258 -7.89 -0.81 3.29
C LYS A 258 -9.39 -0.55 3.49
N ARG A 259 -10.19 -0.58 2.41
CA ARG A 259 -11.65 -0.41 2.50
C ARG A 259 -12.32 -1.58 3.20
N ALA A 260 -11.88 -2.80 2.86
CA ALA A 260 -12.38 -4.02 3.49
C ALA A 260 -11.91 -4.10 4.94
N ILE A 261 -10.68 -3.75 5.25
CA ILE A 261 -10.17 -3.66 6.63
C ILE A 261 -11.04 -2.73 7.48
N HIS A 262 -11.39 -1.55 6.95
CA HIS A 262 -12.28 -0.63 7.66
C HIS A 262 -13.71 -1.15 7.79
N ARG A 263 -14.26 -1.81 6.76
CA ARG A 263 -15.60 -2.40 6.79
C ARG A 263 -15.69 -3.51 7.82
N GLU A 264 -14.69 -4.40 7.86
CA GLU A 264 -14.65 -5.58 8.71
C GLU A 264 -14.02 -5.33 10.08
N GLN A 265 -13.48 -4.11 10.29
CA GLN A 265 -12.77 -3.70 11.51
C GLN A 265 -11.67 -4.69 11.92
N SER A 266 -11.08 -5.37 10.94
CA SER A 266 -10.06 -6.39 11.14
C SER A 266 -9.18 -6.51 9.90
N ALA A 267 -7.87 -6.71 10.08
CA ALA A 267 -6.95 -7.04 9.01
C ALA A 267 -6.45 -8.49 9.16
N ILE A 268 -6.24 -9.16 8.04
CA ILE A 268 -5.58 -10.46 7.98
C ILE A 268 -4.17 -10.24 7.46
N ILE A 269 -3.18 -10.86 8.08
CA ILE A 269 -1.79 -10.84 7.61
C ILE A 269 -1.42 -12.26 7.18
N CYS A 270 -1.05 -12.43 5.91
CA CYS A 270 -0.43 -13.66 5.38
C CYS A 270 1.05 -13.41 5.04
N GLU A 271 1.80 -14.46 4.66
CA GLU A 271 3.23 -14.36 4.40
C GLU A 271 3.55 -13.85 2.99
N GLY A 272 2.85 -14.37 1.99
CA GLY A 272 3.18 -14.22 0.59
C GLY A 272 2.24 -13.30 -0.18
N GLN A 273 2.79 -12.65 -1.18
CA GLN A 273 2.00 -11.77 -2.06
C GLN A 273 1.04 -12.54 -2.96
N ILE A 274 1.36 -13.79 -3.34
CA ILE A 274 0.43 -14.64 -4.10
C ILE A 274 -0.72 -15.09 -3.21
N ASP A 275 -0.43 -15.49 -1.97
CA ASP A 275 -1.47 -15.86 -1.00
C ASP A 275 -2.43 -14.70 -0.76
N MET A 276 -1.89 -13.49 -0.63
CA MET A 276 -2.68 -12.27 -0.50
C MET A 276 -3.58 -12.05 -1.72
N ILE A 277 -3.03 -12.13 -2.94
CA ILE A 277 -3.81 -11.97 -4.17
C ILE A 277 -4.90 -13.04 -4.25
N MET A 278 -4.56 -14.31 -4.01
CA MET A 278 -5.53 -15.42 -4.08
C MET A 278 -6.66 -15.25 -3.07
N CYS A 279 -6.35 -14.89 -1.83
CA CYS A 279 -7.37 -14.59 -0.82
C CYS A 279 -8.29 -13.45 -1.26
N TYR A 280 -7.71 -12.35 -1.74
CA TYR A 280 -8.45 -11.19 -2.20
C TYR A 280 -9.41 -11.54 -3.34
N GLU A 281 -8.94 -12.26 -4.35
CA GLU A 281 -9.74 -12.69 -5.51
C GLU A 281 -10.85 -13.68 -5.15
N HIS A 282 -10.72 -14.38 -3.99
CA HIS A 282 -11.77 -15.24 -3.44
C HIS A 282 -12.69 -14.51 -2.42
N GLY A 283 -12.64 -13.19 -2.38
CA GLY A 283 -13.53 -12.37 -1.55
C GLY A 283 -13.13 -12.26 -0.09
N ILE A 284 -11.86 -12.60 0.25
CA ILE A 284 -11.24 -12.27 1.54
C ILE A 284 -10.41 -11.01 1.33
N GLU A 285 -11.12 -9.87 1.28
CA GLU A 285 -10.53 -8.61 0.81
C GLU A 285 -9.75 -7.83 1.87
N ASN A 286 -9.94 -8.13 3.17
CA ASN A 286 -9.27 -7.44 4.28
C ASN A 286 -7.89 -8.02 4.62
N ILE A 287 -7.14 -8.47 3.62
CA ILE A 287 -5.86 -9.18 3.75
C ILE A 287 -4.69 -8.37 3.19
N VAL A 288 -3.53 -8.47 3.85
CA VAL A 288 -2.28 -7.82 3.43
C VAL A 288 -1.09 -8.77 3.65
N ALA A 289 0.02 -8.52 2.95
CA ALA A 289 1.24 -9.29 3.15
C ALA A 289 2.46 -8.37 3.36
N PRO A 290 3.39 -8.68 4.30
CA PRO A 290 4.68 -8.03 4.35
C PRO A 290 5.52 -8.46 3.13
N LEU A 291 6.56 -7.69 2.82
CA LEU A 291 7.39 -7.90 1.62
C LEU A 291 8.60 -8.81 1.86
N GLY A 292 8.40 -9.96 2.54
CA GLY A 292 9.48 -10.90 2.82
C GLY A 292 10.57 -10.33 3.72
N THR A 293 10.20 -9.47 4.65
CA THR A 293 11.04 -8.94 5.73
C THR A 293 10.42 -9.28 7.08
N ALA A 294 11.24 -9.26 8.15
CA ALA A 294 10.70 -9.29 9.51
C ALA A 294 9.66 -8.18 9.70
N PHE A 295 8.61 -8.49 10.42
CA PHE A 295 7.59 -7.52 10.79
C PHE A 295 8.20 -6.43 11.70
N THR A 296 7.89 -5.18 11.47
CA THR A 296 8.53 -4.03 12.11
C THR A 296 7.53 -3.19 12.91
N PRO A 297 8.01 -2.33 13.84
CA PRO A 297 7.16 -1.35 14.50
C PRO A 297 6.42 -0.43 13.52
N ASP A 298 7.03 -0.09 12.37
CA ASP A 298 6.39 0.74 11.35
C ASP A 298 5.20 0.03 10.70
N HIS A 299 5.30 -1.28 10.46
CA HIS A 299 4.18 -2.11 10.02
C HIS A 299 3.02 -2.09 11.03
N ALA A 300 3.32 -2.25 12.33
CA ALA A 300 2.29 -2.21 13.36
C ALA A 300 1.59 -0.83 13.41
N ARG A 301 2.36 0.26 13.41
CA ARG A 301 1.82 1.63 13.37
C ARG A 301 0.98 1.90 12.11
N LEU A 302 1.40 1.35 10.96
CA LEU A 302 0.64 1.49 9.73
C LEU A 302 -0.72 0.81 9.84
N LEU A 303 -0.79 -0.44 10.33
CA LEU A 303 -2.05 -1.16 10.52
C LEU A 303 -2.94 -0.51 11.59
N LYS A 304 -2.36 0.02 12.67
CA LYS A 304 -3.11 0.72 13.73
C LYS A 304 -3.95 1.88 13.22
N ARG A 305 -3.55 2.52 12.13
CA ARG A 305 -4.35 3.58 11.48
C ARG A 305 -5.64 3.06 10.85
N HIS A 306 -5.71 1.77 10.58
CA HIS A 306 -6.80 1.14 9.86
C HIS A 306 -7.67 0.25 10.74
N THR A 307 -7.09 -0.41 11.76
CA THR A 307 -7.82 -1.35 12.62
C THR A 307 -7.11 -1.57 13.96
N ASP A 308 -7.89 -1.99 14.96
CA ASP A 308 -7.41 -2.47 16.25
C ASP A 308 -7.40 -4.00 16.36
N GLN A 309 -7.78 -4.73 15.28
CA GLN A 309 -7.84 -6.19 15.28
C GLN A 309 -7.07 -6.77 14.10
N VAL A 310 -6.26 -7.79 14.36
CA VAL A 310 -5.47 -8.50 13.36
C VAL A 310 -5.63 -10.00 13.54
N VAL A 311 -5.78 -10.71 12.43
CA VAL A 311 -5.69 -12.16 12.34
C VAL A 311 -4.41 -12.53 11.60
N LEU A 312 -3.49 -13.21 12.27
CA LEU A 312 -2.30 -13.77 11.62
C LEU A 312 -2.68 -15.09 10.97
N CYS A 313 -2.41 -15.23 9.68
CA CYS A 313 -2.67 -16.41 8.89
C CYS A 313 -1.41 -16.80 8.12
N PHE A 314 -0.48 -17.45 8.82
CA PHE A 314 0.83 -17.86 8.31
C PHE A 314 0.87 -19.35 8.03
N ASP A 315 1.89 -19.78 7.30
CA ASP A 315 2.12 -21.18 6.97
C ASP A 315 2.20 -22.05 8.24
N ALA A 316 1.68 -23.25 8.17
CA ALA A 316 1.62 -24.15 9.32
C ALA A 316 2.95 -24.88 9.58
N ASP A 317 4.06 -24.13 9.54
CA ASP A 317 5.41 -24.61 9.78
C ASP A 317 6.13 -23.84 10.91
N ASN A 318 7.36 -24.25 11.24
CA ASN A 318 8.16 -23.60 12.29
C ASN A 318 8.55 -22.16 11.93
N ALA A 319 8.71 -21.85 10.65
CA ALA A 319 9.06 -20.51 10.19
C ALA A 319 7.87 -19.57 10.36
N GLY A 320 6.67 -20.00 9.96
CA GLY A 320 5.43 -19.25 10.14
C GLY A 320 5.09 -19.01 11.62
N LEU A 321 5.31 -20.01 12.51
CA LEU A 321 5.17 -19.82 13.96
C LEU A 321 6.13 -18.77 14.53
N LYS A 322 7.38 -18.75 14.06
CA LYS A 322 8.37 -17.75 14.47
C LYS A 322 7.98 -16.37 13.96
N ALA A 323 7.52 -16.28 12.71
CA ALA A 323 7.04 -15.03 12.11
C ALA A 323 5.81 -14.51 12.88
N ALA A 324 4.84 -15.38 13.22
CA ALA A 324 3.67 -15.02 14.01
C ALA A 324 4.03 -14.44 15.39
N ARG A 325 5.01 -15.05 16.08
CA ARG A 325 5.50 -14.53 17.38
C ARG A 325 6.14 -13.14 17.24
N SER A 326 6.94 -12.94 16.20
CA SER A 326 7.55 -11.64 15.92
C SER A 326 6.50 -10.57 15.63
N CYS A 327 5.51 -10.88 14.78
CA CYS A 327 4.38 -10.00 14.48
C CYS A 327 3.57 -9.65 15.72
N PHE A 328 3.23 -10.64 16.53
CA PHE A 328 2.48 -10.43 17.77
C PHE A 328 3.15 -9.44 18.69
N GLY A 329 4.47 -9.56 18.90
CA GLY A 329 5.20 -8.68 19.78
C GLY A 329 5.12 -7.19 19.38
N GLU A 330 5.19 -6.90 18.08
CA GLU A 330 5.12 -5.52 17.58
C GLU A 330 3.66 -5.00 17.53
N LEU A 331 2.70 -5.83 17.17
CA LEU A 331 1.29 -5.46 17.15
C LEU A 331 0.75 -5.19 18.56
N ALA A 332 1.14 -6.00 19.55
CA ALA A 332 0.72 -5.85 20.93
C ALA A 332 1.25 -4.54 21.56
N LYS A 333 2.47 -4.11 21.21
CA LYS A 333 3.02 -2.81 21.64
C LYS A 333 2.18 -1.62 21.19
N GLU A 334 1.57 -1.73 20.02
CA GLU A 334 0.67 -0.69 19.47
C GLU A 334 -0.79 -0.86 19.93
N GLY A 335 -1.06 -1.78 20.87
CA GLY A 335 -2.40 -2.04 21.40
C GLY A 335 -3.36 -2.63 20.36
N ILE A 336 -2.86 -3.48 19.46
CA ILE A 336 -3.67 -4.22 18.48
C ILE A 336 -3.97 -5.60 19.05
N PHE A 337 -5.25 -6.00 19.01
CA PHE A 337 -5.69 -7.34 19.35
C PHE A 337 -5.29 -8.33 18.26
N VAL A 338 -4.63 -9.41 18.64
CA VAL A 338 -4.09 -10.40 17.69
C VAL A 338 -4.70 -11.76 17.93
N ARG A 339 -5.27 -12.35 16.89
CA ARG A 339 -5.70 -13.74 16.82
C ARG A 339 -4.85 -14.49 15.80
N VAL A 340 -4.78 -15.80 15.90
CA VAL A 340 -4.06 -16.65 14.96
C VAL A 340 -5.03 -17.67 14.36
N ALA A 341 -5.16 -17.64 13.05
CA ALA A 341 -5.81 -18.70 12.29
C ALA A 341 -4.81 -19.83 12.04
N ARG A 342 -5.20 -21.05 12.39
CA ARG A 342 -4.38 -22.25 12.15
C ARG A 342 -4.85 -22.92 10.87
N LEU A 343 -3.94 -23.03 9.91
CA LEU A 343 -4.15 -23.80 8.70
C LEU A 343 -3.78 -25.28 8.95
N PRO A 344 -4.30 -26.22 8.14
CA PRO A 344 -3.85 -27.60 8.16
C PRO A 344 -2.35 -27.72 7.90
N VAL A 345 -1.71 -28.73 8.48
CA VAL A 345 -0.27 -28.93 8.31
C VAL A 345 0.08 -29.13 6.84
N GLY A 346 1.05 -28.33 6.35
CA GLY A 346 1.51 -28.37 4.96
C GLY A 346 0.68 -27.52 3.98
N GLU A 347 -0.35 -26.83 4.47
CA GLU A 347 -1.14 -25.90 3.66
C GLU A 347 -0.71 -24.46 3.90
N ASP A 348 -0.75 -23.68 2.83
CA ASP A 348 -0.70 -22.22 2.80
C ASP A 348 -2.06 -21.66 2.37
N PRO A 349 -2.32 -20.35 2.46
CA PRO A 349 -3.61 -19.79 2.04
C PRO A 349 -3.95 -20.08 0.58
N ASP A 350 -2.99 -20.07 -0.35
CA ASP A 350 -3.19 -20.38 -1.78
C ASP A 350 -3.62 -21.83 -1.98
N SER A 351 -2.91 -22.79 -1.36
CA SER A 351 -3.23 -24.21 -1.51
C SER A 351 -4.58 -24.57 -0.90
N LEU A 352 -4.90 -24.03 0.27
CA LEU A 352 -6.19 -24.27 0.93
C LEU A 352 -7.36 -23.67 0.14
N LEU A 353 -7.19 -22.49 -0.44
CA LEU A 353 -8.23 -21.90 -1.31
C LEU A 353 -8.47 -22.75 -2.57
N ARG A 354 -7.41 -23.29 -3.17
CA ARG A 354 -7.54 -24.15 -4.37
C ARG A 354 -8.15 -25.50 -4.07
N SER A 355 -7.88 -26.08 -2.92
CA SER A 355 -8.40 -27.40 -2.53
C SER A 355 -9.79 -27.35 -1.90
N GLY A 356 -10.04 -26.36 -1.03
CA GLY A 356 -11.25 -26.30 -0.21
C GLY A 356 -12.17 -25.10 -0.48
N GLY A 357 -11.72 -24.14 -1.30
CA GLY A 357 -12.47 -22.93 -1.63
C GLY A 357 -12.53 -21.90 -0.49
N ALA A 358 -13.19 -20.78 -0.78
CA ALA A 358 -13.27 -19.65 0.15
C ALA A 358 -14.00 -19.97 1.46
N GLU A 359 -15.00 -20.88 1.44
CA GLU A 359 -15.74 -21.27 2.65
C GLU A 359 -14.85 -22.02 3.64
N ALA A 360 -14.05 -22.97 3.18
CA ALA A 360 -13.11 -23.70 4.02
C ALA A 360 -12.09 -22.76 4.66
N PHE A 361 -11.56 -21.82 3.87
CA PHE A 361 -10.63 -20.82 4.39
C PHE A 361 -11.27 -19.90 5.42
N ARG A 362 -12.50 -19.40 5.17
CA ARG A 362 -13.25 -18.59 6.14
C ARG A 362 -13.55 -19.33 7.44
N ALA A 363 -13.79 -20.64 7.39
CA ALA A 363 -13.97 -21.45 8.60
C ALA A 363 -12.71 -21.47 9.47
N HIS A 364 -11.50 -21.55 8.88
CA HIS A 364 -10.24 -21.42 9.61
C HIS A 364 -10.04 -20.03 10.20
N LEU A 365 -10.40 -18.98 9.47
CA LEU A 365 -10.35 -17.59 9.99
C LEU A 365 -11.33 -17.38 11.16
N ALA A 366 -12.55 -17.93 11.05
CA ALA A 366 -13.55 -17.87 12.14
C ALA A 366 -13.10 -18.63 13.38
N GLY A 367 -12.34 -19.73 13.18
CA GLY A 367 -11.72 -20.52 14.25
C GLY A 367 -10.45 -19.92 14.84
N ALA A 368 -10.06 -18.70 14.43
CA ALA A 368 -8.87 -18.03 14.95
C ALA A 368 -8.97 -17.81 16.46
N ARG A 369 -7.91 -18.14 17.19
CA ARG A 369 -7.81 -18.04 18.64
C ARG A 369 -6.88 -16.91 19.04
N ASP A 370 -7.08 -16.38 20.23
CA ASP A 370 -6.16 -15.44 20.83
C ASP A 370 -4.76 -16.04 20.87
N PHE A 371 -3.76 -15.19 20.67
CA PHE A 371 -2.36 -15.64 20.58
C PHE A 371 -1.80 -16.12 21.94
N ILE A 372 -2.46 -15.79 23.04
CA ILE A 372 -2.05 -16.12 24.44
C ILE A 372 -2.78 -17.38 24.91
#